data_57183da75895770c3bedab0f9c7d081c
#
_entry.id   57183da75895770c3bedab0f9c7d081c
#
_cell.length_a   1.000
_cell.length_b   1.000
_cell.length_c   1.000
_cell.angle_alpha   90.00
_cell.angle_beta   90.00
_cell.angle_gamma   90.00
#
_symmetry.space_group_name_H-M   'P 1'
#
loop_
_entity.id
_entity.type
_entity.pdbx_description
1 polymer ?
#
loop_
_entity_poly.entity_id
_entity_poly.type
_entity_poly.pdbx_seq_one_letter_code
_entity_poly.pdbx_strand_id
1 'polypeptide(L)'
;MKDVMKVKDGVKLRGHWVIEKFDENGNLIGKDEFENLFLNSGINEIWKLVTGNGGTAFTNSTAQIGVGDSTTTESATQTDLQATTNKTYKGMDTGYPQSGTGQQAIFKATFGGTDANYSWNEFVIKNATSGICLNRKVSNQGVKASGQTWVITVTLSLS
;
A
#
# COMPACT_ATOMS: atom_id res chain seq x y z
N MET A 1 14.30 46.05 -7.54
CA MET A 1 13.63 44.80 -7.99
C MET A 1 13.35 44.00 -6.75
N LYS A 2 12.11 43.83 -6.35
CA LYS A 2 11.76 42.97 -5.22
C LYS A 2 11.78 41.54 -5.72
N ASP A 3 12.71 40.72 -5.21
CA ASP A 3 12.64 39.28 -5.36
C ASP A 3 11.35 38.77 -4.72
N VAL A 4 10.38 38.42 -5.55
CA VAL A 4 9.20 37.69 -5.09
C VAL A 4 9.66 36.27 -4.84
N MET A 5 9.92 35.91 -3.56
CA MET A 5 10.06 34.52 -3.16
C MET A 5 8.77 33.80 -3.57
N LYS A 6 8.85 32.96 -4.63
CA LYS A 6 7.80 32.00 -4.93
C LYS A 6 7.82 30.94 -3.84
N VAL A 7 7.01 31.11 -2.83
CA VAL A 7 6.67 30.03 -1.90
C VAL A 7 5.95 28.98 -2.75
N LYS A 8 6.58 27.82 -2.99
CA LYS A 8 5.91 26.66 -3.54
C LYS A 8 4.97 26.15 -2.46
N ASP A 9 3.75 26.65 -2.47
CA ASP A 9 2.67 26.08 -1.70
C ASP A 9 2.21 24.81 -2.44
N GLY A 10 2.50 23.65 -1.88
CA GLY A 10 2.18 22.37 -2.51
C GLY A 10 1.99 21.27 -1.49
N VAL A 11 0.78 20.75 -1.40
CA VAL A 11 0.48 19.53 -0.65
C VAL A 11 1.02 18.33 -1.41
N LYS A 12 1.74 17.44 -0.72
CA LYS A 12 2.24 16.19 -1.29
C LYS A 12 1.53 15.01 -0.65
N LEU A 13 0.99 14.14 -1.49
CA LEU A 13 0.50 12.83 -1.09
C LEU A 13 1.69 11.85 -1.08
N ARG A 14 1.94 11.23 0.07
CA ARG A 14 3.06 10.29 0.28
C ARG A 14 2.53 8.97 0.79
N GLY A 15 3.20 7.87 0.44
CA GLY A 15 2.95 6.55 0.99
C GLY A 15 4.25 5.94 1.50
N HIS A 16 4.29 5.65 2.78
CA HIS A 16 5.43 5.02 3.45
C HIS A 16 5.06 3.60 3.85
N TRP A 17 5.83 2.62 3.37
CA TRP A 17 5.63 1.20 3.59
C TRP A 17 6.69 0.67 4.55
N VAL A 18 6.25 -0.11 5.50
CA VAL A 18 7.10 -0.86 6.44
C VAL A 18 6.72 -2.32 6.35
N ILE A 19 7.69 -3.19 6.13
CA ILE A 19 7.53 -4.65 6.15
C ILE A 19 8.37 -5.21 7.28
N GLU A 20 7.72 -5.81 8.26
CA GLU A 20 8.36 -6.54 9.35
C GLU A 20 8.24 -8.04 9.09
N LYS A 21 9.38 -8.73 9.11
CA LYS A 21 9.50 -10.16 8.79
C LYS A 21 9.82 -10.95 10.05
N PHE A 22 9.00 -11.94 10.35
CA PHE A 22 9.15 -12.79 11.50
C PHE A 22 9.34 -14.25 11.07
N ASP A 23 10.19 -14.98 11.77
CA ASP A 23 10.35 -16.42 11.60
C ASP A 23 9.15 -17.22 12.18
N GLU A 24 9.19 -18.53 12.07
CA GLU A 24 8.16 -19.43 12.60
C GLU A 24 8.01 -19.41 14.13
N ASN A 25 9.03 -18.92 14.84
CA ASN A 25 9.03 -18.76 16.29
C ASN A 25 8.62 -17.36 16.76
N GLY A 26 8.26 -16.45 15.80
CA GLY A 26 7.87 -15.08 16.08
C GLY A 26 9.04 -14.13 16.33
N ASN A 27 10.27 -14.50 16.00
CA ASN A 27 11.43 -13.62 16.08
C ASN A 27 11.52 -12.72 14.86
N LEU A 28 11.78 -11.43 15.07
CA LEU A 28 12.00 -10.48 13.99
C LEU A 28 13.33 -10.81 13.28
N ILE A 29 13.25 -11.14 11.98
CA ILE A 29 14.40 -11.49 11.13
C ILE A 29 14.74 -10.44 10.08
N GLY A 30 13.88 -9.44 9.89
CA GLY A 30 14.11 -8.35 8.95
C GLY A 30 13.05 -7.27 9.03
N LYS A 31 13.44 -6.06 8.63
CA LYS A 31 12.56 -4.91 8.49
C LYS A 31 13.03 -4.07 7.34
N ASP A 32 12.13 -3.80 6.39
CA ASP A 32 12.39 -2.97 5.21
C ASP A 32 11.37 -1.84 5.11
N GLU A 33 11.81 -0.72 4.55
CA GLU A 33 10.98 0.48 4.37
C GLU A 33 11.17 1.02 2.95
N PHE A 34 10.09 1.51 2.36
CA PHE A 34 10.11 2.14 1.03
C PHE A 34 8.91 3.07 0.81
N GLU A 35 9.03 3.96 -0.18
CA GLU A 35 7.97 4.87 -0.65
C GLU A 35 7.29 4.30 -1.89
N ASN A 36 6.07 4.77 -2.21
CA ASN A 36 5.31 4.30 -3.37
C ASN A 36 4.98 5.40 -4.39
N LEU A 37 4.50 4.95 -5.56
CA LEU A 37 3.86 5.78 -6.58
C LEU A 37 2.34 5.67 -6.44
N PHE A 38 1.64 6.82 -6.33
CA PHE A 38 0.18 6.86 -6.43
C PHE A 38 -0.26 6.66 -7.88
N LEU A 39 -1.31 5.84 -8.06
CA LEU A 39 -1.90 5.59 -9.37
C LEU A 39 -2.94 6.66 -9.71
N ASN A 40 -3.08 6.99 -10.98
CA ASN A 40 -4.07 7.97 -11.44
C ASN A 40 -5.50 7.58 -11.02
N SER A 41 -5.85 6.29 -11.13
CA SER A 41 -7.15 5.77 -10.69
C SER A 41 -7.36 5.93 -9.19
N GLY A 42 -6.32 5.74 -8.38
CA GLY A 42 -6.34 5.92 -6.94
C GLY A 42 -6.55 7.38 -6.53
N ILE A 43 -5.85 8.31 -7.18
CA ILE A 43 -6.04 9.75 -6.94
C ILE A 43 -7.45 10.18 -7.30
N ASN A 44 -7.98 9.71 -8.43
CA ASN A 44 -9.35 9.99 -8.84
C ASN A 44 -10.39 9.44 -7.84
N GLU A 45 -10.14 8.26 -7.28
CA GLU A 45 -11.00 7.67 -6.25
C GLU A 45 -11.03 8.51 -4.97
N ILE A 46 -9.88 9.03 -4.53
CA ILE A 46 -9.81 9.95 -3.39
C ILE A 46 -10.69 11.18 -3.63
N TRP A 47 -10.62 11.78 -4.83
CA TRP A 47 -11.45 12.94 -5.16
C TRP A 47 -12.95 12.62 -5.21
N LYS A 48 -13.35 11.45 -5.72
CA LYS A 48 -14.74 11.01 -5.68
C LYS A 48 -15.27 10.92 -4.26
N LEU A 49 -14.47 10.31 -3.37
CA LEU A 49 -14.82 10.17 -1.95
C LEU A 49 -14.92 11.53 -1.25
N VAL A 50 -13.97 12.42 -1.47
CA VAL A 50 -13.94 13.77 -0.86
C VAL A 50 -15.10 14.64 -1.33
N THR A 51 -15.50 14.53 -2.60
CA THR A 51 -16.56 15.37 -3.19
C THR A 51 -17.97 14.72 -3.11
N GLY A 52 -18.06 13.48 -2.62
CA GLY A 52 -19.32 12.76 -2.57
C GLY A 52 -19.85 12.34 -3.96
N ASN A 53 -19.00 12.28 -4.98
CA ASN A 53 -19.36 11.90 -6.35
C ASN A 53 -19.17 10.40 -6.61
N GLY A 54 -19.61 9.56 -5.68
CA GLY A 54 -19.41 8.11 -5.74
C GLY A 54 -18.07 7.70 -5.13
N GLY A 55 -17.54 6.57 -5.59
CA GLY A 55 -16.37 5.96 -4.99
C GLY A 55 -16.75 4.98 -3.88
N THR A 56 -15.82 4.09 -3.55
CA THR A 56 -15.97 3.10 -2.49
C THR A 56 -14.93 3.34 -1.41
N ALA A 57 -15.40 3.57 -0.18
CA ALA A 57 -14.50 3.81 0.95
C ALA A 57 -13.59 2.59 1.21
N PHE A 58 -12.35 2.85 1.60
CA PHE A 58 -11.36 1.86 2.01
C PHE A 58 -11.53 1.59 3.51
N THR A 59 -12.43 0.69 3.84
CA THR A 59 -12.77 0.30 5.21
C THR A 59 -12.08 -1.00 5.61
N ASN A 60 -12.26 -1.46 6.84
CA ASN A 60 -11.74 -2.76 7.28
C ASN A 60 -12.22 -3.92 6.39
N SER A 61 -13.47 -3.85 5.90
CA SER A 61 -14.05 -4.91 5.07
C SER A 61 -13.73 -4.79 3.58
N THR A 62 -13.33 -3.62 3.10
CA THR A 62 -13.10 -3.37 1.65
C THR A 62 -11.64 -3.18 1.28
N ALA A 63 -10.82 -2.66 2.19
CA ALA A 63 -9.40 -2.44 1.94
C ALA A 63 -8.59 -3.75 2.01
N GLN A 64 -7.65 -3.88 1.10
CA GLN A 64 -6.69 -4.99 1.06
C GLN A 64 -5.29 -4.47 0.75
N ILE A 65 -4.27 -5.14 1.26
CA ILE A 65 -2.90 -5.01 0.78
C ILE A 65 -2.62 -6.16 -0.16
N GLY A 66 -2.17 -5.86 -1.37
CA GLY A 66 -1.77 -6.83 -2.38
C GLY A 66 -0.26 -6.93 -2.50
N VAL A 67 0.23 -8.15 -2.67
CA VAL A 67 1.64 -8.47 -2.93
C VAL A 67 1.74 -9.38 -4.15
N GLY A 68 2.79 -9.21 -4.96
CA GLY A 68 3.03 -10.01 -6.15
C GLY A 68 4.51 -10.16 -6.46
N ASP A 69 4.83 -11.04 -7.41
CA ASP A 69 6.22 -11.33 -7.81
C ASP A 69 6.68 -10.59 -9.07
N SER A 70 5.87 -9.72 -9.66
CA SER A 70 6.26 -8.96 -10.84
C SER A 70 7.29 -7.87 -10.52
N THR A 71 8.29 -7.77 -11.39
CA THR A 71 9.31 -6.71 -11.36
C THR A 71 9.05 -5.62 -12.40
N THR A 72 7.88 -5.64 -13.05
CA THR A 72 7.50 -4.60 -14.03
C THR A 72 7.53 -3.24 -13.37
N THR A 73 8.29 -2.31 -13.94
CA THR A 73 8.44 -0.94 -13.43
C THR A 73 7.10 -0.29 -13.19
N GLU A 74 6.96 0.42 -12.06
CA GLU A 74 5.75 1.14 -11.73
C GLU A 74 5.46 2.28 -12.72
N SER A 75 4.18 2.46 -13.04
CA SER A 75 3.65 3.58 -13.84
C SER A 75 2.31 4.04 -13.27
N ALA A 76 2.09 5.34 -13.22
CA ALA A 76 0.85 5.93 -12.71
C ALA A 76 -0.42 5.49 -13.46
N THR A 77 -0.28 4.96 -14.67
CA THR A 77 -1.37 4.46 -15.51
C THR A 77 -1.74 2.99 -15.23
N GLN A 78 -0.95 2.29 -14.44
CA GLN A 78 -1.28 0.92 -14.02
C GLN A 78 -2.47 0.93 -13.07
N THR A 79 -3.19 -0.18 -13.03
CA THR A 79 -4.46 -0.29 -12.27
C THR A 79 -4.43 -1.36 -11.19
N ASP A 80 -3.42 -2.24 -11.19
CA ASP A 80 -3.31 -3.35 -10.23
C ASP A 80 -1.89 -3.94 -10.23
N LEU A 81 -1.67 -5.00 -9.43
CA LEU A 81 -0.50 -5.86 -9.49
C LEU A 81 -0.31 -6.39 -10.91
N GLN A 82 0.95 -6.47 -11.33
CA GLN A 82 1.31 -6.94 -12.68
C GLN A 82 1.68 -8.42 -12.75
N ALA A 83 1.80 -9.10 -11.62
CA ALA A 83 2.02 -10.54 -11.56
C ALA A 83 0.88 -11.31 -12.24
N THR A 84 1.22 -12.37 -12.97
CA THR A 84 0.23 -13.24 -13.63
C THR A 84 -0.39 -14.25 -12.66
N THR A 85 0.41 -14.91 -11.85
CA THR A 85 -0.01 -16.03 -10.98
C THR A 85 0.25 -15.78 -9.50
N ASN A 86 1.48 -15.39 -9.15
CA ASN A 86 1.89 -15.19 -7.75
C ASN A 86 1.48 -13.78 -7.27
N LYS A 87 0.21 -13.64 -6.93
CA LYS A 87 -0.36 -12.43 -6.33
C LYS A 87 -1.40 -12.79 -5.29
N THR A 88 -1.37 -12.10 -4.18
CA THR A 88 -2.27 -12.32 -3.04
C THR A 88 -2.73 -10.98 -2.50
N TYR A 89 -4.02 -10.87 -2.21
CA TYR A 89 -4.63 -9.70 -1.57
C TYR A 89 -5.08 -10.09 -0.17
N LYS A 90 -4.57 -9.40 0.84
CA LYS A 90 -4.86 -9.66 2.25
C LYS A 90 -5.72 -8.55 2.82
N GLY A 91 -6.82 -8.90 3.51
CA GLY A 91 -7.67 -7.96 4.22
C GLY A 91 -6.94 -7.29 5.39
N MET A 92 -7.50 -6.20 5.88
CA MET A 92 -6.94 -5.42 6.98
C MET A 92 -6.98 -6.17 8.29
N ASP A 93 -5.95 -5.97 9.10
CA ASP A 93 -5.96 -6.37 10.51
C ASP A 93 -7.08 -5.61 11.25
N THR A 94 -7.56 -6.18 12.36
CA THR A 94 -8.62 -5.57 13.17
C THR A 94 -8.23 -4.15 13.61
N GLY A 95 -9.13 -3.19 13.45
CA GLY A 95 -8.92 -1.78 13.79
C GLY A 95 -8.22 -0.96 12.71
N TYR A 96 -7.92 -1.53 11.55
CA TYR A 96 -7.36 -0.83 10.40
C TYR A 96 -8.35 -0.81 9.22
N PRO A 97 -8.29 0.20 8.31
CA PRO A 97 -7.38 1.35 8.38
C PRO A 97 -7.76 2.33 9.50
N GLN A 98 -6.77 3.11 9.94
CA GLN A 98 -6.93 4.19 10.91
C GLN A 98 -6.75 5.54 10.21
N SER A 99 -7.53 6.54 10.60
CA SER A 99 -7.45 7.90 10.06
C SER A 99 -8.06 8.92 11.03
N GLY A 100 -7.95 10.21 10.69
CA GLY A 100 -8.58 11.29 11.44
C GLY A 100 -7.63 12.08 12.36
N THR A 101 -6.38 11.63 12.49
CA THR A 101 -5.33 12.33 13.23
C THR A 101 -4.03 12.31 12.45
N GLY A 102 -3.16 13.32 12.63
CA GLY A 102 -1.83 13.37 12.03
C GLY A 102 -1.81 13.50 10.51
N GLN A 103 -2.89 13.96 9.87
CA GLN A 103 -3.03 14.12 8.41
C GLN A 103 -2.68 12.84 7.64
N GLN A 104 -3.04 11.69 8.19
CA GLN A 104 -2.63 10.39 7.67
C GLN A 104 -3.75 9.34 7.72
N ALA A 105 -3.60 8.31 6.90
CA ALA A 105 -4.34 7.06 6.98
C ALA A 105 -3.34 5.90 7.08
N ILE A 106 -3.58 4.97 7.99
CA ILE A 106 -2.69 3.84 8.25
C ILE A 106 -3.43 2.54 7.91
N PHE A 107 -2.83 1.74 7.04
CA PHE A 107 -3.31 0.42 6.62
C PHE A 107 -2.36 -0.64 7.17
N LYS A 108 -2.90 -1.74 7.65
CA LYS A 108 -2.09 -2.84 8.17
C LYS A 108 -2.69 -4.19 7.81
N ALA A 109 -1.86 -5.10 7.34
CA ALA A 109 -2.25 -6.47 7.04
C ALA A 109 -1.12 -7.44 7.43
N THR A 110 -1.52 -8.59 7.96
CA THR A 110 -0.62 -9.66 8.41
C THR A 110 -0.73 -10.85 7.47
N PHE A 111 0.37 -11.22 6.83
CA PHE A 111 0.50 -12.40 6.00
C PHE A 111 1.11 -13.53 6.83
N GLY A 112 0.27 -14.49 7.22
CA GLY A 112 0.67 -15.63 8.06
C GLY A 112 1.50 -16.67 7.34
N GLY A 113 1.80 -17.78 8.03
CA GLY A 113 2.72 -18.81 7.56
C GLY A 113 2.34 -19.50 6.25
N THR A 114 1.08 -19.47 5.86
CA THR A 114 0.57 -20.07 4.60
C THR A 114 0.27 -19.06 3.51
N ASP A 115 0.36 -17.76 3.81
CA ASP A 115 -0.02 -16.69 2.88
C ASP A 115 1.17 -16.27 2.01
N ALA A 116 0.95 -16.19 0.69
CA ALA A 116 1.86 -15.58 -0.27
C ALA A 116 3.33 -16.04 -0.16
N ASN A 117 3.56 -17.36 -0.08
CA ASN A 117 4.90 -17.94 0.08
C ASN A 117 5.63 -17.99 -1.27
N TYR A 118 6.06 -16.83 -1.75
CA TYR A 118 6.81 -16.59 -2.98
C TYR A 118 7.62 -15.29 -2.88
N SER A 119 8.31 -14.92 -3.97
CA SER A 119 9.06 -13.64 -4.02
C SER A 119 8.12 -12.44 -4.00
N TRP A 120 8.34 -11.51 -3.09
CA TRP A 120 7.60 -10.26 -2.99
C TRP A 120 8.36 -9.14 -3.69
N ASN A 121 7.86 -8.70 -4.83
CA ASN A 121 8.50 -7.67 -5.66
C ASN A 121 7.60 -6.45 -5.89
N GLU A 122 6.28 -6.58 -5.74
CA GLU A 122 5.35 -5.48 -5.98
C GLU A 122 4.25 -5.43 -4.93
N PHE A 123 3.70 -4.22 -4.72
CA PHE A 123 2.79 -3.92 -3.62
C PHE A 123 1.72 -2.92 -4.04
N VAL A 124 0.48 -3.11 -3.58
CA VAL A 124 -0.66 -2.20 -3.79
C VAL A 124 -1.53 -2.12 -2.53
N ILE A 125 -2.25 -0.99 -2.35
CA ILE A 125 -3.46 -0.94 -1.54
C ILE A 125 -4.63 -0.98 -2.52
N LYS A 126 -5.51 -1.94 -2.36
CA LYS A 126 -6.65 -2.21 -3.25
C LYS A 126 -7.97 -2.19 -2.49
N ASN A 127 -9.01 -1.70 -3.13
CA ASN A 127 -10.38 -1.87 -2.65
C ASN A 127 -10.98 -3.15 -3.29
N ALA A 128 -11.34 -4.12 -2.47
CA ALA A 128 -11.86 -5.40 -2.94
C ALA A 128 -13.22 -5.28 -3.65
N THR A 129 -14.01 -4.27 -3.30
CA THR A 129 -15.34 -4.06 -3.88
C THR A 129 -15.27 -3.36 -5.23
N SER A 130 -14.53 -2.24 -5.32
CA SER A 130 -14.41 -1.46 -6.56
C SER A 130 -13.31 -1.95 -7.49
N GLY A 131 -12.34 -2.70 -6.98
CA GLY A 131 -11.15 -3.10 -7.71
C GLY A 131 -10.10 -1.98 -7.87
N ILE A 132 -10.34 -0.79 -7.33
CA ILE A 132 -9.43 0.36 -7.46
C ILE A 132 -8.22 0.19 -6.55
N CYS A 133 -7.01 0.38 -7.11
CA CYS A 133 -5.77 0.47 -6.37
C CYS A 133 -5.37 1.94 -6.17
N LEU A 134 -4.97 2.30 -4.95
CA LEU A 134 -4.50 3.66 -4.63
C LEU A 134 -3.10 3.92 -5.15
N ASN A 135 -2.23 2.93 -5.05
CA ASN A 135 -0.80 3.05 -5.25
C ASN A 135 -0.20 1.74 -5.78
N ARG A 136 1.01 1.80 -6.26
CA ARG A 136 1.83 0.64 -6.59
C ARG A 136 3.30 0.96 -6.35
N LYS A 137 4.04 -0.03 -5.86
CA LYS A 137 5.50 0.03 -5.71
C LYS A 137 6.13 -1.27 -6.16
N VAL A 138 7.26 -1.18 -6.82
CA VAL A 138 8.17 -2.30 -7.08
C VAL A 138 9.36 -2.19 -6.13
N SER A 139 9.55 -3.20 -5.30
CA SER A 139 10.65 -3.29 -4.34
C SER A 139 10.90 -4.76 -4.00
N ASN A 140 12.08 -5.26 -4.31
CA ASN A 140 12.42 -6.65 -4.00
C ASN A 140 12.58 -6.85 -2.50
N GLN A 141 11.69 -7.62 -1.90
CA GLN A 141 11.71 -7.97 -0.48
C GLN A 141 12.23 -9.38 -0.20
N GLY A 142 12.60 -10.12 -1.24
CA GLY A 142 13.00 -11.51 -1.14
C GLY A 142 11.82 -12.47 -1.13
N VAL A 143 12.07 -13.73 -0.78
CA VAL A 143 11.09 -14.81 -0.75
C VAL A 143 10.53 -14.97 0.66
N LYS A 144 9.21 -14.87 0.80
CA LYS A 144 8.54 -15.26 2.03
C LYS A 144 8.44 -16.78 2.05
N ALA A 145 9.08 -17.41 3.03
CA ALA A 145 9.03 -18.86 3.22
C ALA A 145 7.79 -19.28 4.02
N SER A 146 7.36 -20.53 3.81
CA SER A 146 6.33 -21.15 4.64
C SER A 146 6.70 -21.10 6.12
N GLY A 147 5.73 -20.84 6.98
CA GLY A 147 5.94 -20.66 8.42
C GLY A 147 6.29 -19.24 8.85
N GLN A 148 6.84 -18.41 7.96
CA GLN A 148 7.14 -17.00 8.26
C GLN A 148 5.86 -16.15 8.29
N THR A 149 5.83 -15.17 9.18
CA THR A 149 4.79 -14.14 9.21
C THR A 149 5.40 -12.80 8.82
N TRP A 150 4.85 -12.17 7.78
CA TRP A 150 5.26 -10.84 7.34
C TRP A 150 4.13 -9.84 7.53
N VAL A 151 4.41 -8.74 8.21
CA VAL A 151 3.43 -7.69 8.54
C VAL A 151 3.75 -6.44 7.73
N ILE A 152 2.76 -5.96 6.99
CA ILE A 152 2.86 -4.71 6.23
C ILE A 152 2.07 -3.62 6.93
N THR A 153 2.72 -2.49 7.18
CA THR A 153 2.07 -1.25 7.62
C THR A 153 2.33 -0.17 6.59
N VAL A 154 1.28 0.47 6.10
CA VAL A 154 1.37 1.56 5.13
C VAL A 154 0.77 2.81 5.72
N THR A 155 1.54 3.89 5.75
CA THR A 155 1.07 5.20 6.16
C THR A 155 0.96 6.11 4.93
N LEU A 156 -0.26 6.51 4.59
CA LEU A 156 -0.53 7.54 3.59
C LEU A 156 -0.66 8.88 4.30
N SER A 157 0.02 9.90 3.83
CA SER A 157 0.01 11.24 4.44
C SER A 157 -0.10 12.34 3.40
N LEU A 158 -0.74 13.44 3.82
CA LEU A 158 -0.78 14.71 3.09
C LEU A 158 0.00 15.76 3.89
N SER A 159 0.96 16.38 3.26
CA SER A 159 1.77 17.44 3.90
C SER A 159 2.32 18.44 2.88
#